data_35c5b1252524175af51f3161c88033b2
#
_entry.id   35c5b1252524175af51f3161c88033b2
#
_cell.length_a   1.000
_cell.length_b   1.000
_cell.length_c   1.000
_cell.angle_alpha   90.00
_cell.angle_beta   90.00
_cell.angle_gamma   90.00
#
_symmetry.space_group_name_H-M   'P 1'
#
loop_
_entity.id
_entity.type
_entity.pdbx_description
1 polymer ?
#
loop_
_entity_poly.entity_id
_entity_poly.type
_entity_poly.pdbx_seq_one_letter_code
_entity_poly.pdbx_strand_id
1 'polypeptide(L)'
;MSKQNLEQTVRIIGGNWRSRKVSFAEHAEIRPTPARIRETLFNWLQYHVAGARCLELYAGSGILSLEALSRGAQHVTLVEKSGLVCRHLRETYAALANDASTYQCYNMAAQAFLEQAPAHSPYDLIFLDPPFGSGELQDLLPRLVENQLVADEALVYIESEFAVTQSIMPANWEIYRQKRAGNVHYCLCRQAASD
;
A
#
# COMPACT_ATOMS: atom_id res chain seq x y z
N MET A 1 -26.15 -3.77 -26.54
CA MET A 1 -24.97 -2.91 -26.66
C MET A 1 -24.09 -3.19 -25.45
N SER A 2 -23.04 -4.00 -25.60
CA SER A 2 -22.12 -4.30 -24.51
C SER A 2 -21.30 -3.04 -24.24
N LYS A 3 -21.39 -2.50 -23.00
CA LYS A 3 -20.44 -1.50 -22.52
C LYS A 3 -19.07 -2.15 -22.60
N GLN A 4 -18.22 -1.71 -23.52
CA GLN A 4 -16.79 -1.99 -23.45
C GLN A 4 -16.31 -1.45 -22.10
N ASN A 5 -15.96 -2.34 -21.17
CA ASN A 5 -15.20 -1.97 -20.00
C ASN A 5 -13.89 -1.36 -20.49
N LEU A 6 -13.75 -0.05 -20.42
CA LEU A 6 -12.50 0.64 -20.71
C LEU A 6 -11.54 0.28 -19.58
N GLU A 7 -10.68 -0.69 -19.80
CA GLU A 7 -9.60 -0.99 -18.87
C GLU A 7 -8.70 0.22 -18.72
N GLN A 8 -8.64 0.76 -17.53
CA GLN A 8 -7.66 1.79 -17.20
C GLN A 8 -6.28 1.15 -17.03
N THR A 9 -5.24 1.82 -17.47
CA THR A 9 -3.87 1.30 -17.37
C THR A 9 -2.95 2.25 -16.62
N VAL A 10 -2.05 1.68 -15.85
CA VAL A 10 -0.96 2.38 -15.17
C VAL A 10 0.37 1.71 -15.51
N ARG A 11 1.47 2.48 -15.51
CA ARG A 11 2.82 1.93 -15.75
C ARG A 11 3.57 1.76 -14.45
N ILE A 12 4.30 0.65 -14.33
CA ILE A 12 5.33 0.47 -13.31
C ILE A 12 6.52 1.35 -13.69
N ILE A 13 7.03 2.14 -12.75
CA ILE A 13 8.04 3.17 -13.01
C ILE A 13 9.47 2.75 -12.71
N GLY A 14 9.67 1.66 -11.95
CA GLY A 14 11.02 1.21 -11.61
C GLY A 14 11.14 -0.29 -11.39
N GLY A 15 12.38 -0.76 -11.15
CA GLY A 15 12.67 -2.16 -10.89
C GLY A 15 12.60 -3.06 -12.12
N ASN A 16 12.50 -4.37 -11.89
CA ASN A 16 12.55 -5.41 -12.94
C ASN A 16 11.36 -5.36 -13.92
N TRP A 17 10.24 -4.77 -13.49
CA TRP A 17 9.04 -4.64 -14.32
C TRP A 17 8.85 -3.22 -14.86
N ARG A 18 9.89 -2.39 -14.82
CA ARG A 18 9.83 -1.00 -15.32
C ARG A 18 9.22 -0.94 -16.71
N SER A 19 8.36 0.05 -16.94
CA SER A 19 7.61 0.34 -18.17
C SER A 19 6.51 -0.66 -18.52
N ARG A 20 6.34 -1.77 -17.78
CA ARG A 20 5.19 -2.65 -17.97
C ARG A 20 3.90 -1.91 -17.68
N LYS A 21 2.92 -2.08 -18.54
CA LYS A 21 1.56 -1.58 -18.33
C LYS A 21 0.78 -2.62 -17.54
N VAL A 22 0.05 -2.15 -16.57
CA VAL A 22 -0.86 -2.93 -15.74
C VAL A 22 -2.25 -2.37 -15.95
N SER A 23 -3.20 -3.21 -16.31
CA SER A 23 -4.62 -2.86 -16.30
C SER A 23 -5.18 -3.02 -14.90
N PHE A 24 -6.19 -2.26 -14.57
CA PHE A 24 -6.95 -2.42 -13.33
C PHE A 24 -8.44 -2.24 -13.60
N ALA A 25 -9.26 -2.84 -12.74
CA ALA A 25 -10.71 -2.79 -12.89
C ALA A 25 -11.21 -1.34 -12.86
N GLU A 26 -12.01 -0.96 -13.86
CA GLU A 26 -12.72 0.32 -13.82
C GLU A 26 -13.77 0.24 -12.70
N HIS A 27 -13.40 0.75 -11.55
CA HIS A 27 -14.28 0.91 -10.41
C HIS A 27 -14.27 2.38 -10.00
N ALA A 28 -15.42 2.96 -9.75
CA ALA A 28 -15.56 4.42 -9.50
C ALA A 28 -14.67 4.95 -8.37
N GLU A 29 -14.27 4.10 -7.45
CA GLU A 29 -13.46 4.46 -6.28
C GLU A 29 -11.95 4.22 -6.48
N ILE A 30 -11.52 3.51 -7.55
CA ILE A 30 -10.10 3.20 -7.75
C ILE A 30 -9.42 4.36 -8.50
N ARG A 31 -8.49 5.01 -7.82
CA ARG A 31 -7.59 6.00 -8.41
C ARG A 31 -6.16 5.59 -8.07
N PRO A 32 -5.40 5.02 -9.03
CA PRO A 32 -4.02 4.65 -8.76
C PRO A 32 -3.21 5.86 -8.32
N THR A 33 -2.38 5.68 -7.30
CA THR A 33 -1.42 6.70 -6.87
C THR A 33 -0.64 7.24 -8.08
N PRO A 34 -0.64 8.56 -8.33
CA PRO A 34 0.00 9.17 -9.49
C PRO A 34 1.49 8.83 -9.60
N ALA A 35 2.02 8.71 -10.81
CA ALA A 35 3.42 8.36 -11.06
C ALA A 35 4.40 9.26 -10.29
N ARG A 36 4.16 10.59 -10.25
CA ARG A 36 5.00 11.54 -9.53
C ARG A 36 5.06 11.27 -8.01
N ILE A 37 3.95 10.87 -7.41
CA ILE A 37 3.90 10.52 -5.99
C ILE A 37 4.67 9.22 -5.79
N ARG A 38 4.44 8.19 -6.63
CA ARG A 38 5.17 6.91 -6.59
C ARG A 38 6.69 7.08 -6.77
N GLU A 39 7.12 7.93 -7.71
CA GLU A 39 8.54 8.29 -7.87
C GLU A 39 9.13 8.86 -6.57
N THR A 40 8.42 9.81 -5.96
CA THR A 40 8.86 10.40 -4.69
C THR A 40 8.93 9.36 -3.58
N LEU A 41 7.87 8.56 -3.42
CA LEU A 41 7.79 7.51 -2.42
C LEU A 41 8.94 6.50 -2.56
N PHE A 42 9.11 5.93 -3.75
CA PHE A 42 10.13 4.91 -3.95
C PHE A 42 11.57 5.45 -3.98
N ASN A 43 11.77 6.74 -4.20
CA ASN A 43 13.04 7.41 -3.90
C ASN A 43 13.30 7.50 -2.38
N TRP A 44 12.26 7.73 -1.58
CA TRP A 44 12.38 7.70 -0.12
C TRP A 44 12.67 6.29 0.41
N LEU A 45 12.07 5.28 -0.22
CA LEU A 45 12.16 3.87 0.17
C LEU A 45 13.34 3.11 -0.45
N GLN A 46 14.22 3.76 -1.24
CA GLN A 46 15.23 3.09 -2.08
C GLN A 46 16.11 2.07 -1.35
N TYR A 47 16.37 2.29 -0.05
CA TYR A 47 17.20 1.39 0.78
C TYR A 47 16.38 0.46 1.67
N HIS A 48 15.04 0.50 1.59
CA HIS A 48 14.13 -0.24 2.48
C HIS A 48 13.26 -1.27 1.73
N VAL A 49 13.22 -1.23 0.39
CA VAL A 49 12.31 -2.08 -0.38
C VAL A 49 12.86 -3.48 -0.61
N ALA A 50 14.17 -3.60 -0.92
CA ALA A 50 14.75 -4.89 -1.25
C ALA A 50 14.69 -5.84 -0.04
N GLY A 51 14.10 -7.02 -0.24
CA GLY A 51 13.89 -8.02 0.80
C GLY A 51 12.71 -7.73 1.76
N ALA A 52 12.05 -6.58 1.63
CA ALA A 52 10.98 -6.17 2.54
C ALA A 52 9.71 -7.03 2.40
N ARG A 53 9.02 -7.24 3.51
CA ARG A 53 7.65 -7.73 3.58
C ARG A 53 6.72 -6.53 3.61
N CYS A 54 5.85 -6.43 2.62
CA CYS A 54 4.97 -5.27 2.45
C CYS A 54 3.52 -5.64 2.76
N LEU A 55 2.78 -4.70 3.36
CA LEU A 55 1.32 -4.76 3.52
C LEU A 55 0.71 -3.55 2.82
N GLU A 56 -0.26 -3.78 1.93
CA GLU A 56 -1.06 -2.72 1.32
C GLU A 56 -2.52 -2.90 1.76
N LEU A 57 -2.97 -2.06 2.68
CA LEU A 57 -4.38 -1.93 3.03
C LEU A 57 -5.05 -0.97 2.04
N TYR A 58 -6.25 -1.31 1.60
CA TYR A 58 -6.97 -0.59 0.52
C TYR A 58 -6.25 -0.71 -0.83
N ALA A 59 -5.93 -1.95 -1.22
CA ALA A 59 -5.03 -2.20 -2.35
C ALA A 59 -5.47 -1.58 -3.69
N GLY A 60 -6.78 -1.46 -3.96
CA GLY A 60 -7.29 -0.84 -5.17
C GLY A 60 -6.62 -1.38 -6.44
N SER A 61 -5.81 -0.57 -7.10
CA SER A 61 -5.04 -1.00 -8.28
C SER A 61 -3.86 -1.91 -7.95
N GLY A 62 -3.42 -2.00 -6.70
CA GLY A 62 -2.24 -2.74 -6.23
C GLY A 62 -0.92 -2.17 -6.74
N ILE A 63 -0.92 -0.94 -7.24
CA ILE A 63 0.27 -0.40 -7.92
C ILE A 63 1.45 -0.16 -6.97
N LEU A 64 1.22 0.15 -5.69
CA LEU A 64 2.31 0.35 -4.73
C LEU A 64 3.01 -0.97 -4.43
N SER A 65 2.26 -2.04 -4.21
CA SER A 65 2.83 -3.38 -4.01
C SER A 65 3.50 -3.93 -5.27
N LEU A 66 2.96 -3.65 -6.47
CA LEU A 66 3.64 -3.99 -7.74
C LEU A 66 4.96 -3.26 -7.90
N GLU A 67 5.02 -1.98 -7.55
CA GLU A 67 6.27 -1.21 -7.51
C GLU A 67 7.27 -1.80 -6.51
N ALA A 68 6.80 -2.20 -5.33
CA ALA A 68 7.64 -2.82 -4.31
C ALA A 68 8.24 -4.15 -4.79
N LEU A 69 7.42 -5.08 -5.31
CA LEU A 69 7.91 -6.34 -5.89
C LEU A 69 8.86 -6.12 -7.05
N SER A 70 8.54 -5.17 -7.93
CA SER A 70 9.42 -4.81 -9.06
C SER A 70 10.80 -4.36 -8.61
N ARG A 71 10.93 -3.82 -7.41
CA ARG A 71 12.18 -3.34 -6.79
C ARG A 71 12.80 -4.34 -5.81
N GLY A 72 12.28 -5.57 -5.77
CA GLY A 72 12.87 -6.65 -5.00
C GLY A 72 12.32 -6.83 -3.59
N ALA A 73 11.11 -6.35 -3.29
CA ALA A 73 10.42 -6.76 -2.08
C ALA A 73 10.28 -8.29 -2.05
N GLN A 74 10.41 -8.90 -0.87
CA GLN A 74 10.33 -10.35 -0.70
C GLN A 74 8.90 -10.85 -0.84
N HIS A 75 7.95 -10.11 -0.27
CA HIS A 75 6.54 -10.51 -0.24
C HIS A 75 5.63 -9.29 -0.13
N VAL A 76 4.45 -9.36 -0.75
CA VAL A 76 3.41 -8.35 -0.58
C VAL A 76 2.09 -9.00 -0.17
N THR A 77 1.46 -8.42 0.84
CA THR A 77 0.10 -8.76 1.27
C THR A 77 -0.82 -7.62 0.86
N LEU A 78 -1.84 -7.94 0.06
CA LEU A 78 -2.84 -7.00 -0.40
C LEU A 78 -4.17 -7.27 0.31
N VAL A 79 -4.81 -6.22 0.79
CA VAL A 79 -6.14 -6.29 1.41
C VAL A 79 -7.09 -5.37 0.64
N GLU A 80 -8.16 -5.93 0.12
CA GLU A 80 -9.13 -5.22 -0.70
C GLU A 80 -10.55 -5.76 -0.45
N LYS A 81 -11.49 -4.85 -0.20
CA LYS A 81 -12.89 -5.21 0.12
C LYS A 81 -13.68 -5.70 -1.11
N SER A 82 -13.36 -5.21 -2.29
CA SER A 82 -14.08 -5.53 -3.52
C SER A 82 -13.61 -6.87 -4.11
N GLY A 83 -14.51 -7.86 -4.17
CA GLY A 83 -14.21 -9.15 -4.78
C GLY A 83 -13.86 -9.08 -6.27
N LEU A 84 -14.42 -8.10 -6.99
CA LEU A 84 -14.08 -7.84 -8.40
C LEU A 84 -12.63 -7.37 -8.53
N VAL A 85 -12.24 -6.41 -7.69
CA VAL A 85 -10.88 -5.85 -7.67
C VAL A 85 -9.88 -6.92 -7.23
N CYS A 86 -10.18 -7.70 -6.19
CA CYS A 86 -9.31 -8.81 -5.76
C CYS A 86 -9.07 -9.85 -6.86
N ARG A 87 -10.10 -10.17 -7.66
CA ARG A 87 -9.94 -11.10 -8.79
C ARG A 87 -8.94 -10.53 -9.79
N HIS A 88 -9.11 -9.28 -10.16
CA HIS A 88 -8.22 -8.59 -11.11
C HIS A 88 -6.79 -8.47 -10.58
N LEU A 89 -6.63 -8.16 -9.29
CA LEU A 89 -5.33 -8.16 -8.63
C LEU A 89 -4.64 -9.53 -8.76
N ARG A 90 -5.33 -10.62 -8.42
CA ARG A 90 -4.77 -11.98 -8.53
C ARG A 90 -4.34 -12.32 -9.96
N GLU A 91 -5.15 -11.97 -10.97
CA GLU A 91 -4.81 -12.17 -12.39
C GLU A 91 -3.56 -11.35 -12.77
N THR A 92 -3.50 -10.09 -12.36
CA THR A 92 -2.37 -9.20 -12.64
C THR A 92 -1.07 -9.70 -12.01
N TYR A 93 -1.13 -10.10 -10.74
CA TYR A 93 0.04 -10.60 -10.03
C TYR A 93 0.49 -11.96 -10.57
N ALA A 94 -0.43 -12.86 -10.89
CA ALA A 94 -0.10 -14.15 -11.52
C ALA A 94 0.58 -13.99 -12.89
N ALA A 95 0.24 -12.94 -13.65
CA ALA A 95 0.85 -12.65 -14.94
C ALA A 95 2.25 -12.02 -14.85
N LEU A 96 2.60 -11.38 -13.71
CA LEU A 96 3.85 -10.65 -13.53
C LEU A 96 4.84 -11.38 -12.63
N ALA A 97 4.37 -11.99 -11.55
CA ALA A 97 5.20 -12.68 -10.59
C ALA A 97 5.53 -14.09 -11.08
N ASN A 98 6.82 -14.43 -11.11
CA ASN A 98 7.28 -15.78 -11.46
C ASN A 98 7.02 -16.79 -10.35
N ASP A 99 6.83 -16.32 -9.12
CA ASP A 99 6.61 -17.13 -7.92
C ASP A 99 5.34 -16.64 -7.20
N ALA A 100 4.35 -17.51 -7.13
CA ALA A 100 3.09 -17.22 -6.46
C ALA A 100 3.22 -17.03 -4.94
N SER A 101 4.33 -17.46 -4.33
CA SER A 101 4.59 -17.25 -2.91
C SER A 101 4.97 -15.80 -2.56
N THR A 102 5.27 -14.97 -3.57
CA THR A 102 5.69 -13.57 -3.34
C THR A 102 4.54 -12.62 -3.07
N TYR A 103 3.29 -13.06 -3.22
CA TYR A 103 2.13 -12.21 -2.95
C TYR A 103 0.95 -12.99 -2.37
N GLN A 104 0.13 -12.28 -1.61
CA GLN A 104 -1.16 -12.78 -1.13
C GLN A 104 -2.21 -11.69 -1.18
N CYS A 105 -3.42 -12.02 -1.66
CA CYS A 105 -4.53 -11.08 -1.77
C CYS A 105 -5.73 -11.57 -0.95
N TYR A 106 -6.10 -10.79 0.07
CA TYR A 106 -7.25 -11.02 0.94
C TYR A 106 -8.44 -10.19 0.48
N ASN A 107 -9.58 -10.86 0.25
CA ASN A 107 -10.82 -10.18 -0.08
C ASN A 107 -11.62 -9.90 1.20
N MET A 108 -11.29 -8.82 1.87
CA MET A 108 -11.95 -8.36 3.10
C MET A 108 -11.69 -6.87 3.33
N ALA A 109 -12.45 -6.27 4.26
CA ALA A 109 -12.18 -4.91 4.70
C ALA A 109 -10.88 -4.84 5.52
N ALA A 110 -10.20 -3.68 5.51
CA ALA A 110 -8.96 -3.47 6.25
C ALA A 110 -9.12 -3.74 7.74
N GLN A 111 -10.22 -3.27 8.34
CA GLN A 111 -10.54 -3.48 9.76
C GLN A 111 -10.66 -4.98 10.08
N ALA A 112 -11.38 -5.74 9.25
CA ALA A 112 -11.55 -7.18 9.43
C ALA A 112 -10.21 -7.93 9.28
N PHE A 113 -9.33 -7.48 8.39
CA PHE A 113 -7.98 -8.03 8.27
C PHE A 113 -7.18 -7.81 9.55
N LEU A 114 -7.21 -6.60 10.11
CA LEU A 114 -6.50 -6.29 11.33
C LEU A 114 -7.00 -7.12 12.53
N GLU A 115 -8.30 -7.40 12.60
CA GLU A 115 -8.90 -8.23 13.66
C GLU A 115 -8.53 -9.73 13.55
N GLN A 116 -8.33 -10.20 12.33
CA GLN A 116 -8.06 -11.60 12.02
C GLN A 116 -6.62 -11.84 11.58
N ALA A 117 -5.80 -10.78 11.66
CA ALA A 117 -4.43 -10.84 11.15
C ALA A 117 -3.78 -12.10 11.70
N PRO A 118 -3.43 -13.06 10.81
CA PRO A 118 -2.76 -14.25 11.25
C PRO A 118 -1.48 -13.83 11.95
N ALA A 119 -1.00 -14.62 12.91
CA ALA A 119 0.29 -14.40 13.58
C ALA A 119 1.43 -14.53 12.55
N HIS A 120 1.45 -13.59 11.59
CA HIS A 120 2.48 -13.48 10.56
C HIS A 120 3.62 -12.64 11.10
N SER A 121 4.78 -12.86 10.55
CA SER A 121 5.91 -11.96 10.76
C SER A 121 5.51 -10.54 10.48
N PRO A 122 5.89 -9.56 11.30
CA PRO A 122 5.55 -8.17 11.09
C PRO A 122 6.03 -7.68 9.70
N TYR A 123 5.45 -6.57 9.25
CA TYR A 123 5.75 -5.97 7.95
C TYR A 123 6.79 -4.86 8.09
N ASP A 124 7.71 -4.80 7.13
CA ASP A 124 8.74 -3.77 7.04
C ASP A 124 8.22 -2.49 6.37
N LEU A 125 7.29 -2.64 5.41
CA LEU A 125 6.66 -1.53 4.72
C LEU A 125 5.14 -1.70 4.74
N ILE A 126 4.42 -0.66 5.14
CA ILE A 126 2.96 -0.65 5.15
C ILE A 126 2.46 0.53 4.33
N PHE A 127 1.54 0.28 3.39
CA PHE A 127 0.92 1.30 2.54
C PHE A 127 -0.54 1.47 2.96
N LEU A 128 -0.93 2.71 3.30
CA LEU A 128 -2.26 3.10 3.72
C LEU A 128 -2.79 4.22 2.83
N ASP A 129 -3.80 3.91 2.02
CA ASP A 129 -4.52 4.88 1.18
C ASP A 129 -6.04 4.67 1.36
N PRO A 130 -6.57 4.96 2.58
CA PRO A 130 -8.00 4.79 2.85
C PRO A 130 -8.84 5.79 2.05
N PRO A 131 -10.12 5.51 1.79
CA PRO A 131 -11.03 6.43 1.13
C PRO A 131 -11.06 7.79 1.83
N PHE A 132 -10.95 8.86 1.07
CA PHE A 132 -11.03 10.23 1.61
C PHE A 132 -12.34 10.46 2.35
N GLY A 133 -12.29 11.17 3.47
CA GLY A 133 -13.46 11.43 4.32
C GLY A 133 -13.91 10.27 5.18
N SER A 134 -13.26 9.10 5.12
CA SER A 134 -13.66 7.94 5.93
C SER A 134 -13.30 8.07 7.41
N GLY A 135 -12.29 8.87 7.76
CA GLY A 135 -11.76 8.99 9.13
C GLY A 135 -11.02 7.76 9.65
N GLU A 136 -10.82 6.74 8.81
CA GLU A 136 -10.32 5.42 9.22
C GLU A 136 -8.87 5.43 9.72
N LEU A 137 -8.05 6.40 9.30
CA LEU A 137 -6.62 6.45 9.71
C LEU A 137 -6.42 6.49 11.22
N GLN A 138 -7.31 7.20 11.95
CA GLN A 138 -7.21 7.35 13.40
C GLN A 138 -7.41 6.00 14.12
N ASP A 139 -8.21 5.12 13.56
CA ASP A 139 -8.47 3.79 14.11
C ASP A 139 -7.46 2.74 13.64
N LEU A 140 -6.95 2.88 12.40
CA LEU A 140 -6.03 1.91 11.80
C LEU A 140 -4.64 1.94 12.42
N LEU A 141 -4.08 3.15 12.64
CA LEU A 141 -2.69 3.30 13.10
C LEU A 141 -2.46 2.64 14.47
N PRO A 142 -3.31 2.86 15.51
CA PRO A 142 -3.18 2.14 16.77
C PRO A 142 -3.29 0.62 16.61
N ARG A 143 -4.25 0.15 15.80
CA ARG A 143 -4.49 -1.29 15.60
C ARG A 143 -3.33 -2.00 14.91
N LEU A 144 -2.59 -1.34 14.01
CA LEU A 144 -1.37 -1.90 13.41
C LEU A 144 -0.34 -2.25 14.49
N VAL A 145 -0.18 -1.38 15.48
CA VAL A 145 0.75 -1.58 16.60
C VAL A 145 0.23 -2.65 17.57
N GLU A 146 -1.01 -2.55 17.99
CA GLU A 146 -1.66 -3.48 18.92
C GLU A 146 -1.63 -4.92 18.40
N ASN A 147 -1.81 -5.11 17.10
CA ASN A 147 -1.76 -6.44 16.46
C ASN A 147 -0.34 -6.86 16.04
N GLN A 148 0.68 -6.13 16.44
CA GLN A 148 2.09 -6.45 16.18
C GLN A 148 2.42 -6.65 14.69
N LEU A 149 1.76 -5.86 13.82
CA LEU A 149 1.96 -5.94 12.36
C LEU A 149 3.11 -5.07 11.87
N VAL A 150 3.68 -4.24 12.73
CA VAL A 150 4.74 -3.27 12.42
C VAL A 150 6.07 -3.82 12.91
N ALA A 151 7.04 -4.02 12.03
CA ALA A 151 8.41 -4.39 12.41
C ALA A 151 9.13 -3.22 13.11
N ASP A 152 10.19 -3.51 13.86
CA ASP A 152 10.90 -2.51 14.67
C ASP A 152 11.36 -1.28 13.88
N GLU A 153 11.85 -1.47 12.65
CA GLU A 153 12.33 -0.39 11.76
C GLU A 153 11.37 -0.13 10.60
N ALA A 154 10.12 -0.52 10.72
CA ALA A 154 9.15 -0.39 9.66
C ALA A 154 8.87 1.06 9.26
N LEU A 155 8.58 1.25 7.99
CA LEU A 155 8.07 2.50 7.45
C LEU A 155 6.60 2.34 7.05
N VAL A 156 5.79 3.28 7.51
CA VAL A 156 4.36 3.33 7.18
C VAL A 156 4.11 4.53 6.27
N TYR A 157 3.72 4.25 5.04
CA TYR A 157 3.29 5.24 4.07
C TYR A 157 1.81 5.51 4.21
N ILE A 158 1.44 6.79 4.22
CA ILE A 158 0.05 7.24 4.34
C ILE A 158 -0.25 8.25 3.23
N GLU A 159 -1.34 8.04 2.48
CA GLU A 159 -1.99 9.05 1.66
C GLU A 159 -3.27 9.53 2.37
N SER A 160 -3.54 10.85 2.32
CA SER A 160 -4.72 11.45 2.93
C SER A 160 -5.09 12.79 2.28
N GLU A 161 -6.31 13.24 2.50
CA GLU A 161 -6.79 14.56 2.08
C GLU A 161 -6.32 15.71 2.98
N PHE A 162 -5.80 15.39 4.15
CA PHE A 162 -5.29 16.33 5.15
C PHE A 162 -3.83 16.00 5.55
N ALA A 163 -3.13 17.00 6.07
CA ALA A 163 -1.78 16.77 6.58
C ALA A 163 -1.83 15.88 7.83
N VAL A 164 -1.16 14.74 7.78
CA VAL A 164 -0.97 13.87 8.96
C VAL A 164 -0.20 14.65 10.02
N THR A 165 -0.67 14.61 11.25
CA THR A 165 -0.04 15.27 12.41
C THR A 165 0.18 14.28 13.54
N GLN A 166 0.97 14.65 14.52
CA GLN A 166 1.26 13.81 15.69
C GLN A 166 -0.01 13.38 16.44
N SER A 167 -1.08 14.17 16.37
CA SER A 167 -2.33 13.90 17.11
C SER A 167 -3.09 12.65 16.67
N ILE A 168 -2.83 12.14 15.45
CA ILE A 168 -3.46 10.92 14.93
C ILE A 168 -2.50 9.72 14.92
N MET A 169 -1.26 9.91 15.30
CA MET A 169 -0.24 8.86 15.32
C MET A 169 -0.10 8.24 16.71
N PRO A 170 0.35 6.99 16.81
CA PRO A 170 0.81 6.42 18.07
C PRO A 170 1.87 7.31 18.74
N ALA A 171 1.89 7.36 20.07
CA ALA A 171 2.69 8.31 20.84
C ALA A 171 4.22 8.22 20.56
N ASN A 172 4.70 7.02 20.21
CA ASN A 172 6.11 6.75 19.93
C ASN A 172 6.46 6.78 18.43
N TRP A 173 5.59 7.36 17.61
CA TRP A 173 5.84 7.49 16.18
C TRP A 173 6.21 8.92 15.80
N GLU A 174 6.95 9.07 14.70
CA GLU A 174 7.31 10.35 14.10
C GLU A 174 7.04 10.39 12.61
N ILE A 175 6.80 11.59 12.06
CA ILE A 175 6.75 11.82 10.62
C ILE A 175 8.20 11.91 10.13
N TYR A 176 8.65 10.86 9.44
CA TYR A 176 10.00 10.81 8.87
C TYR A 176 10.14 11.68 7.62
N ARG A 177 9.13 11.69 6.75
CA ARG A 177 9.06 12.52 5.54
C ARG A 177 7.62 12.88 5.22
N GLN A 178 7.40 14.08 4.68
CA GLN A 178 6.07 14.52 4.28
C GLN A 178 6.13 15.42 3.05
N LYS A 179 5.13 15.28 2.15
CA LYS A 179 4.91 16.16 1.00
C LYS A 179 3.42 16.29 0.69
N ARG A 180 3.14 17.23 -0.24
CA ARG A 180 1.81 17.44 -0.82
C ARG A 180 1.90 17.49 -2.35
N ALA A 181 0.92 16.91 -3.02
CA ALA A 181 0.73 16.99 -4.46
C ALA A 181 -0.74 17.22 -4.78
N GLY A 182 -1.08 18.45 -5.20
CA GLY A 182 -2.48 18.86 -5.35
C GLY A 182 -3.22 18.79 -4.01
N ASN A 183 -4.30 18.02 -3.96
CA ASN A 183 -5.09 17.80 -2.73
C ASN A 183 -4.66 16.55 -1.94
N VAL A 184 -3.64 15.85 -2.39
CA VAL A 184 -3.14 14.66 -1.71
C VAL A 184 -1.96 15.05 -0.81
N HIS A 185 -2.08 14.78 0.48
CA HIS A 185 -0.98 14.78 1.44
C HIS A 185 -0.46 13.36 1.56
N TYR A 186 0.85 13.20 1.60
CA TYR A 186 1.46 11.89 1.77
C TYR A 186 2.72 11.97 2.62
N CYS A 187 2.91 10.96 3.45
CA CYS A 187 4.04 10.91 4.37
C CYS A 187 4.56 9.48 4.57
N LEU A 188 5.79 9.41 5.06
CA LEU A 188 6.33 8.22 5.72
C LEU A 188 6.40 8.50 7.21
N CYS A 189 5.89 7.56 8.00
CA CYS A 189 5.97 7.54 9.44
C CYS A 189 6.78 6.33 9.90
N ARG A 190 7.36 6.41 11.09
CA ARG A 190 8.09 5.30 11.73
C ARG A 190 8.02 5.44 13.25
N GLN A 191 8.40 4.41 13.94
CA GLN A 191 8.67 4.51 15.38
C GLN A 191 9.87 5.43 15.60
N ALA A 192 9.77 6.32 16.59
CA ALA A 192 10.89 7.13 17.02
C ALA A 192 11.98 6.22 17.64
N ALA A 193 13.23 6.53 17.37
CA ALA A 193 14.33 5.81 18.02
C ALA A 193 14.19 5.92 19.54
N SER A 194 14.30 4.80 20.25
CA SER A 194 14.40 4.81 21.71
C SER A 194 15.77 5.39 22.06
N ASP A 195 15.78 6.43 22.90
CA ASP A 195 17.02 7.00 23.45
C ASP A 195 17.74 6.01 24.37
#